data_bdcc371d20b9529487ba0e465b9da4f5
#
_entry.id   bdcc371d20b9529487ba0e465b9da4f5
#
_cell.length_a   1.000
_cell.length_b   1.000
_cell.length_c   1.000
_cell.angle_alpha   90.00
_cell.angle_beta   90.00
_cell.angle_gamma   90.00
#
_symmetry.space_group_name_H-M   'P 1'
#
loop_
_entity.id
_entity.type
_entity.pdbx_description
1 polymer ?
#
loop_
_entity_poly.entity_id
_entity_poly.type
_entity_poly.pdbx_seq_one_letter_code
_entity_poly.pdbx_strand_id
1 'polypeptide(L)'
;QCISYRDIVAADRLKSLVRLTEQAQEVAEREGMVGQNRSNEELARYAQHQRVTCVLVLDKDLEIEFSSGADMDWSDYYTNEAIRSIMDYPEKIFARRLTRDGAVYDIAAVVRVENPGVVFCVRLQSNTIIASYRASIESLLAGYETLLNDKVYTYITDGERVVGSSAAEQWNLPVDEVPLIRALESSPSPGSKLTQLRTDGTFFGARE
;
A
#
# COMPACT_ATOMS: atom_id res chain seq x y z
N GLN A 1 11.28 -20.30 3.68
CA GLN A 1 10.58 -19.90 2.43
C GLN A 1 9.56 -18.77 2.65
N CYS A 2 8.80 -18.75 3.74
CA CYS A 2 7.87 -17.67 4.08
C CYS A 2 8.56 -16.31 4.28
N ILE A 3 9.70 -16.28 4.95
CA ILE A 3 10.50 -15.07 5.17
C ILE A 3 10.95 -14.48 3.83
N SER A 4 11.46 -15.32 2.93
CA SER A 4 11.89 -14.90 1.59
C SER A 4 10.75 -14.30 0.76
N TYR A 5 9.53 -14.83 0.88
CA TYR A 5 8.37 -14.30 0.18
C TYR A 5 7.93 -12.94 0.73
N ARG A 6 7.87 -12.79 2.05
CA ARG A 6 7.59 -11.52 2.72
C ARG A 6 8.59 -10.44 2.30
N ASP A 7 9.87 -10.80 2.21
CA ASP A 7 10.92 -9.89 1.78
C ASP A 7 10.75 -9.46 0.32
N ILE A 8 10.35 -10.38 -0.57
CA ILE A 8 10.05 -10.07 -1.98
C ILE A 8 8.86 -9.12 -2.09
N VAL A 9 7.78 -9.39 -1.35
CA VAL A 9 6.58 -8.54 -1.32
C VAL A 9 6.90 -7.15 -0.78
N ALA A 10 7.64 -7.08 0.32
CA ALA A 10 8.07 -5.83 0.92
C ALA A 10 8.99 -5.03 -0.02
N ALA A 11 9.92 -5.71 -0.70
CA ALA A 11 10.82 -5.09 -1.66
C ALA A 11 10.09 -4.54 -2.89
N ASP A 12 9.10 -5.25 -3.41
CA ASP A 12 8.30 -4.80 -4.55
C ASP A 12 7.40 -3.62 -4.18
N ARG A 13 6.77 -3.67 -3.01
CA ARG A 13 6.03 -2.53 -2.45
C ARG A 13 6.94 -1.31 -2.31
N LEU A 14 8.12 -1.49 -1.75
CA LEU A 14 9.10 -0.41 -1.57
C LEU A 14 9.53 0.18 -2.92
N LYS A 15 9.86 -0.65 -3.91
CA LYS A 15 10.20 -0.19 -5.27
C LYS A 15 9.10 0.67 -5.89
N SER A 16 7.85 0.24 -5.75
CA SER A 16 6.71 0.97 -6.31
C SER A 16 6.54 2.34 -5.64
N LEU A 17 6.64 2.39 -4.31
CA LEU A 17 6.55 3.63 -3.54
C LEU A 17 7.73 4.57 -3.84
N VAL A 18 8.96 4.05 -3.89
CA VAL A 18 10.16 4.84 -4.24
C VAL A 18 10.00 5.44 -5.63
N ARG A 19 9.62 4.64 -6.62
CA ARG A 19 9.39 5.14 -7.98
C ARG A 19 8.31 6.22 -8.05
N LEU A 20 7.22 6.06 -7.30
CA LEU A 20 6.16 7.08 -7.25
C LEU A 20 6.65 8.37 -6.60
N THR A 21 7.49 8.26 -5.57
CA THR A 21 8.14 9.39 -4.91
C THR A 21 9.08 10.13 -5.86
N GLU A 22 9.92 9.41 -6.60
CA GLU A 22 10.81 10.00 -7.61
C GLU A 22 10.02 10.75 -8.68
N GLN A 23 8.88 10.22 -9.10
CA GLN A 23 7.99 10.89 -10.05
C GLN A 23 7.33 12.14 -9.47
N ALA A 24 6.96 12.13 -8.19
CA ALA A 24 6.46 13.32 -7.52
C ALA A 24 7.56 14.39 -7.40
N GLN A 25 8.79 14.00 -7.09
CA GLN A 25 9.95 14.89 -7.06
C GLN A 25 10.26 15.48 -8.44
N GLU A 26 10.23 14.67 -9.49
CA GLU A 26 10.40 15.16 -10.87
C GLU A 26 9.37 16.25 -11.23
N VAL A 27 8.12 16.07 -10.81
CA VAL A 27 7.09 17.09 -11.01
C VAL A 27 7.38 18.33 -10.17
N ALA A 28 7.82 18.19 -8.92
CA ALA A 28 8.16 19.32 -8.05
C ALA A 28 9.36 20.14 -8.56
N GLU A 29 10.38 19.47 -9.10
CA GLU A 29 11.59 20.10 -9.64
C GLU A 29 11.36 20.83 -10.97
N ARG A 30 10.44 20.33 -11.80
CA ARG A 30 10.11 20.96 -13.07
C ARG A 30 9.45 22.32 -12.94
N GLU A 31 8.99 22.71 -11.76
CA GLU A 31 8.50 24.08 -11.52
C GLU A 31 9.57 25.15 -11.75
N GLY A 32 10.84 24.83 -11.44
CA GLY A 32 11.96 25.74 -11.57
C GLY A 32 12.53 25.88 -12.97
N MET A 33 12.05 25.12 -13.95
CA MET A 33 12.55 25.24 -15.31
C MET A 33 11.88 26.40 -16.03
N VAL A 34 12.64 27.45 -16.27
CA VAL A 34 12.24 28.66 -16.98
C VAL A 34 11.55 28.32 -18.32
N GLY A 35 10.29 28.75 -18.49
CA GLY A 35 9.55 28.66 -19.75
C GLY A 35 8.55 27.52 -19.85
N GLN A 36 8.37 26.68 -18.84
CA GLN A 36 7.29 25.70 -18.83
C GLN A 36 6.06 26.29 -18.11
N ASN A 37 5.06 26.69 -18.89
CA ASN A 37 3.75 27.02 -18.36
C ASN A 37 3.10 25.72 -17.91
N ARG A 38 3.01 25.51 -16.61
CA ARG A 38 2.32 24.37 -16.06
C ARG A 38 0.84 24.45 -16.40
N SER A 39 0.31 23.42 -16.98
CA SER A 39 -1.12 23.30 -17.28
C SER A 39 -1.63 21.92 -16.86
N ASN A 40 -2.95 21.83 -16.67
CA ASN A 40 -3.61 20.54 -16.42
C ASN A 40 -3.34 19.54 -17.54
N GLU A 41 -3.26 20.01 -18.80
CA GLU A 41 -2.96 19.17 -19.96
C GLU A 41 -1.55 18.59 -19.93
N GLU A 42 -0.57 19.37 -19.47
CA GLU A 42 0.81 18.89 -19.30
C GLU A 42 0.90 17.83 -18.20
N LEU A 43 0.25 18.07 -17.07
CA LEU A 43 0.17 17.08 -15.99
C LEU A 43 -0.56 15.82 -16.45
N ALA A 44 -1.63 15.93 -17.23
CA ALA A 44 -2.35 14.78 -17.77
C ALA A 44 -1.46 13.95 -18.71
N ARG A 45 -0.71 14.62 -19.60
CA ARG A 45 0.25 13.93 -20.49
C ARG A 45 1.37 13.26 -19.70
N TYR A 46 1.89 13.93 -18.68
CA TYR A 46 2.89 13.35 -17.78
C TYR A 46 2.35 12.11 -17.06
N ALA A 47 1.18 12.22 -16.45
CA ALA A 47 0.53 11.12 -15.72
C ALA A 47 0.32 9.90 -16.64
N GLN A 48 -0.16 10.11 -17.84
CA GLN A 48 -0.35 9.06 -18.84
C GLN A 48 0.98 8.40 -19.24
N HIS A 49 2.01 9.19 -19.55
CA HIS A 49 3.31 8.69 -19.97
C HIS A 49 4.02 7.92 -18.86
N GLN A 50 3.94 8.39 -17.62
CA GLN A 50 4.55 7.78 -16.45
C GLN A 50 3.69 6.70 -15.79
N ARG A 51 2.49 6.45 -16.30
CA ARG A 51 1.52 5.50 -15.73
C ARG A 51 1.19 5.82 -14.28
N VAL A 52 1.02 7.09 -14.00
CA VAL A 52 0.51 7.61 -12.72
C VAL A 52 -0.98 7.86 -12.89
N THR A 53 -1.79 7.45 -11.93
CA THR A 53 -3.27 7.57 -12.04
C THR A 53 -3.73 9.02 -11.88
N CYS A 54 -3.09 9.75 -10.96
CA CYS A 54 -3.41 11.13 -10.68
C CYS A 54 -2.17 11.87 -10.18
N VAL A 55 -1.99 13.09 -10.63
CA VAL A 55 -1.00 14.05 -10.13
C VAL A 55 -1.74 15.33 -9.77
N LEU A 56 -1.60 15.76 -8.53
CA LEU A 56 -2.12 17.03 -8.02
C LEU A 56 -0.95 17.92 -7.60
N VAL A 57 -1.02 19.17 -7.98
CA VAL A 57 -0.14 20.23 -7.47
C VAL A 57 -0.97 21.08 -6.55
N LEU A 58 -0.63 21.09 -5.29
CA LEU A 58 -1.35 21.77 -4.22
C LEU A 58 -0.56 22.98 -3.77
N ASP A 59 -1.26 24.03 -3.40
CA ASP A 59 -0.65 25.23 -2.79
C ASP A 59 -0.39 25.04 -1.29
N LYS A 60 0.04 26.09 -0.61
CA LYS A 60 0.34 26.10 0.84
C LYS A 60 -0.87 25.77 1.72
N ASP A 61 -2.08 26.00 1.23
CA ASP A 61 -3.35 25.74 1.94
C ASP A 61 -3.91 24.36 1.60
N LEU A 62 -3.19 23.60 0.75
CA LEU A 62 -3.55 22.31 0.16
C LEU A 62 -4.75 22.39 -0.78
N GLU A 63 -4.98 23.56 -1.39
CA GLU A 63 -5.92 23.72 -2.48
C GLU A 63 -5.28 23.29 -3.81
N ILE A 64 -6.10 22.73 -4.70
CA ILE A 64 -5.61 22.22 -5.99
C ILE A 64 -5.32 23.41 -6.93
N GLU A 65 -4.06 23.63 -7.24
CA GLU A 65 -3.61 24.60 -8.23
C GLU A 65 -3.63 24.00 -9.65
N PHE A 66 -3.10 22.76 -9.78
CA PHE A 66 -3.14 22.00 -11.03
C PHE A 66 -3.48 20.53 -10.77
N SER A 67 -4.13 19.91 -11.75
CA SER A 67 -4.53 18.50 -11.70
C SER A 67 -4.36 17.83 -13.05
N SER A 68 -3.85 16.61 -13.05
CA SER A 68 -3.83 15.76 -14.25
C SER A 68 -5.21 15.19 -14.61
N GLY A 69 -6.23 15.50 -13.82
CA GLY A 69 -7.50 14.80 -13.82
C GLY A 69 -7.49 13.63 -12.83
N ALA A 70 -8.60 13.42 -12.16
CA ALA A 70 -8.81 12.29 -11.27
C ALA A 70 -10.27 11.86 -11.35
N ASP A 71 -10.50 10.56 -11.50
CA ASP A 71 -11.84 9.98 -11.47
C ASP A 71 -12.37 9.85 -10.03
N MET A 72 -11.51 10.09 -9.03
CA MET A 72 -11.80 9.95 -7.60
C MET A 72 -11.35 11.18 -6.83
N ASP A 73 -12.10 11.53 -5.81
CA ASP A 73 -11.72 12.54 -4.83
C ASP A 73 -10.65 11.98 -3.87
N TRP A 74 -9.52 12.67 -3.78
CA TRP A 74 -8.39 12.33 -2.91
C TRP A 74 -8.23 13.28 -1.73
N SER A 75 -9.20 14.16 -1.48
CA SER A 75 -9.13 15.20 -0.44
C SER A 75 -8.85 14.64 0.95
N ASP A 76 -9.50 13.55 1.35
CA ASP A 76 -9.27 12.89 2.64
C ASP A 76 -7.81 12.47 2.89
N TYR A 77 -7.05 12.29 1.80
CA TYR A 77 -5.66 11.85 1.89
C TYR A 77 -4.68 13.00 1.82
N TYR A 78 -4.84 13.96 0.90
CA TYR A 78 -3.88 15.05 0.77
C TYR A 78 -4.07 16.16 1.80
N THR A 79 -5.26 16.29 2.42
CA THR A 79 -5.49 17.24 3.53
C THR A 79 -5.04 16.69 4.89
N ASN A 80 -4.53 15.45 4.93
CA ASN A 80 -4.06 14.80 6.15
C ASN A 80 -2.93 15.59 6.81
N GLU A 81 -2.91 15.61 8.15
CA GLU A 81 -1.89 16.29 8.95
C GLU A 81 -0.46 15.79 8.64
N ALA A 82 -0.30 14.51 8.31
CA ALA A 82 0.99 13.96 7.90
C ALA A 82 1.54 14.62 6.62
N ILE A 83 0.67 15.00 5.68
CA ILE A 83 1.06 15.74 4.47
C ILE A 83 1.30 17.21 4.79
N ARG A 84 0.52 17.83 5.67
CA ARG A 84 0.79 19.19 6.15
C ARG A 84 2.17 19.27 6.80
N SER A 85 2.51 18.28 7.61
CA SER A 85 3.79 18.27 8.35
C SER A 85 5.03 18.20 7.44
N ILE A 86 4.93 17.68 6.21
CA ILE A 86 6.11 17.66 5.31
C ILE A 86 6.46 19.06 4.81
N MET A 87 5.54 20.02 4.78
CA MET A 87 5.83 21.40 4.38
C MET A 87 6.76 22.09 5.38
N ASP A 88 6.71 21.71 6.67
CA ASP A 88 7.60 22.21 7.70
C ASP A 88 8.99 21.52 7.67
N TYR A 89 9.09 20.39 6.97
CA TYR A 89 10.28 19.55 6.87
C TYR A 89 10.49 19.11 5.42
N PRO A 90 11.02 19.96 4.54
CA PRO A 90 11.11 19.71 3.10
C PRO A 90 11.90 18.44 2.71
N GLU A 91 12.76 17.97 3.61
CA GLU A 91 13.50 16.70 3.45
C GLU A 91 12.65 15.46 3.65
N LYS A 92 11.47 15.60 4.25
CA LYS A 92 10.56 14.48 4.48
C LYS A 92 9.71 14.21 3.26
N ILE A 93 9.37 12.96 3.11
CA ILE A 93 8.54 12.41 2.05
C ILE A 93 7.40 11.65 2.70
N PHE A 94 6.20 11.82 2.19
CA PHE A 94 5.08 10.98 2.54
C PHE A 94 4.88 9.94 1.44
N ALA A 95 4.90 8.64 1.79
CA ALA A 95 4.60 7.57 0.85
C ALA A 95 3.87 6.43 1.56
N ARG A 96 2.74 5.98 1.00
CA ARG A 96 1.91 4.94 1.60
C ARG A 96 1.19 4.11 0.54
N ARG A 97 1.05 2.81 0.81
CA ARG A 97 0.11 1.94 0.09
C ARG A 97 -1.19 1.84 0.89
N LEU A 98 -2.31 1.93 0.22
CA LEU A 98 -3.64 1.83 0.82
C LEU A 98 -4.59 1.03 -0.09
N THR A 99 -5.66 0.54 0.51
CA THR A 99 -6.77 -0.08 -0.23
C THR A 99 -7.98 0.83 -0.12
N ARG A 100 -8.59 1.14 -1.26
CA ARG A 100 -9.81 1.94 -1.37
C ARG A 100 -10.73 1.32 -2.40
N ASP A 101 -12.00 1.11 -2.05
CA ASP A 101 -13.03 0.54 -2.94
C ASP A 101 -12.61 -0.78 -3.61
N GLY A 102 -11.88 -1.63 -2.86
CA GLY A 102 -11.38 -2.92 -3.35
C GLY A 102 -10.16 -2.84 -4.27
N ALA A 103 -9.66 -1.66 -4.56
CA ALA A 103 -8.45 -1.44 -5.36
C ALA A 103 -7.28 -0.98 -4.47
N VAL A 104 -6.07 -1.35 -4.87
CA VAL A 104 -4.84 -0.99 -4.16
C VAL A 104 -4.18 0.19 -4.84
N TYR A 105 -3.83 1.20 -4.06
CA TYR A 105 -3.18 2.42 -4.53
C TYR A 105 -1.89 2.67 -3.76
N ASP A 106 -0.89 3.14 -4.47
CA ASP A 106 0.26 3.80 -3.88
C ASP A 106 0.04 5.31 -3.96
N ILE A 107 0.29 6.01 -2.86
CA ILE A 107 0.26 7.47 -2.80
C ILE A 107 1.62 7.97 -2.34
N ALA A 108 2.05 9.10 -2.88
CA ALA A 108 3.26 9.81 -2.47
C ALA A 108 3.03 11.32 -2.49
N ALA A 109 3.64 12.01 -1.55
CA ALA A 109 3.63 13.46 -1.51
C ALA A 109 5.04 14.00 -1.19
N VAL A 110 5.42 15.06 -1.89
CA VAL A 110 6.68 15.77 -1.70
C VAL A 110 6.43 17.28 -1.71
N VAL A 111 7.30 18.03 -1.03
CA VAL A 111 7.23 19.48 -1.04
C VAL A 111 7.64 20.03 -2.40
N ARG A 112 6.99 21.09 -2.85
CA ARG A 112 7.36 21.85 -4.05
C ARG A 112 8.68 22.59 -3.81
N VAL A 113 9.45 22.73 -4.88
CA VAL A 113 10.80 23.31 -4.77
C VAL A 113 10.76 24.85 -4.75
N GLU A 114 9.98 25.48 -5.63
CA GLU A 114 9.99 26.95 -5.79
C GLU A 114 8.82 27.64 -5.10
N ASN A 115 7.66 27.00 -5.07
CA ASN A 115 6.46 27.56 -4.48
C ASN A 115 6.05 26.76 -3.24
N PRO A 116 5.54 27.42 -2.18
CA PRO A 116 5.00 26.69 -1.04
C PRO A 116 3.84 25.78 -1.45
N GLY A 117 3.88 24.54 -0.99
CA GLY A 117 2.86 23.55 -1.30
C GLY A 117 3.40 22.15 -1.51
N VAL A 118 2.60 21.30 -2.07
CA VAL A 118 2.87 19.85 -2.18
C VAL A 118 2.52 19.32 -3.57
N VAL A 119 3.34 18.43 -4.11
CA VAL A 119 2.97 17.56 -5.22
C VAL A 119 2.49 16.25 -4.65
N PHE A 120 1.26 15.86 -4.97
CA PHE A 120 0.62 14.63 -4.54
C PHE A 120 0.37 13.72 -5.74
N CYS A 121 0.90 12.50 -5.69
CA CYS A 121 0.79 11.51 -6.77
C CYS A 121 0.08 10.26 -6.28
N VAL A 122 -0.76 9.70 -7.15
CA VAL A 122 -1.49 8.46 -6.91
C VAL A 122 -1.23 7.49 -8.05
N ARG A 123 -0.96 6.23 -7.73
CA ARG A 123 -0.86 5.14 -8.70
C ARG A 123 -1.76 3.98 -8.31
N LEU A 124 -2.67 3.63 -9.18
CA LEU A 124 -3.41 2.37 -9.09
C LEU A 124 -2.46 1.20 -9.34
N GLN A 125 -2.41 0.25 -8.43
CA GLN A 125 -1.71 -1.00 -8.65
C GLN A 125 -2.54 -1.89 -9.57
N SER A 126 -1.92 -2.38 -10.64
CA SER A 126 -2.63 -3.21 -11.61
C SER A 126 -3.13 -4.51 -10.99
N ASN A 127 -4.32 -4.93 -11.36
CA ASN A 127 -4.90 -6.22 -10.96
C ASN A 127 -3.98 -7.40 -11.32
N THR A 128 -3.10 -7.25 -12.30
CA THR A 128 -2.11 -8.27 -12.68
C THR A 128 -1.08 -8.50 -11.58
N ILE A 129 -0.62 -7.43 -10.90
CA ILE A 129 0.28 -7.55 -9.76
C ILE A 129 -0.45 -8.21 -8.60
N ILE A 130 -1.68 -7.76 -8.30
CA ILE A 130 -2.51 -8.34 -7.24
C ILE A 130 -2.83 -9.81 -7.55
N ALA A 131 -3.17 -10.15 -8.78
CA ALA A 131 -3.43 -11.53 -9.21
C ALA A 131 -2.17 -12.41 -9.14
N SER A 132 -0.99 -11.87 -9.50
CA SER A 132 0.29 -12.56 -9.36
C SER A 132 0.63 -12.82 -7.89
N TYR A 133 0.37 -11.87 -7.01
CA TYR A 133 0.49 -12.05 -5.56
C TYR A 133 -0.43 -13.14 -5.06
N ARG A 134 -1.70 -13.07 -5.44
CA ARG A 134 -2.71 -14.02 -5.04
C ARG A 134 -2.33 -15.44 -5.49
N ALA A 135 -1.96 -15.62 -6.75
CA ALA A 135 -1.51 -16.92 -7.28
C ALA A 135 -0.27 -17.45 -6.57
N SER A 136 0.68 -16.59 -6.21
CA SER A 136 1.87 -16.98 -5.46
C SER A 136 1.54 -17.40 -4.03
N ILE A 137 0.63 -16.70 -3.36
CA ILE A 137 0.13 -17.05 -2.03
C ILE A 137 -0.64 -18.38 -2.08
N GLU A 138 -1.55 -18.53 -3.04
CA GLU A 138 -2.31 -19.77 -3.23
C GLU A 138 -1.38 -20.97 -3.46
N SER A 139 -0.33 -20.80 -4.27
CA SER A 139 0.68 -21.84 -4.50
C SER A 139 1.47 -22.20 -3.24
N LEU A 140 1.82 -21.20 -2.42
CA LEU A 140 2.47 -21.44 -1.13
C LEU A 140 1.57 -22.20 -0.17
N LEU A 141 0.32 -21.77 -0.04
CA LEU A 141 -0.65 -22.40 0.86
C LEU A 141 -0.94 -23.84 0.45
N ALA A 142 -1.11 -24.12 -0.86
CA ALA A 142 -1.27 -25.46 -1.39
C ALA A 142 -0.07 -26.37 -1.10
N GLY A 143 1.16 -25.80 -1.13
CA GLY A 143 2.38 -26.51 -0.74
C GLY A 143 2.39 -26.92 0.74
N TYR A 144 1.86 -26.07 1.62
CA TYR A 144 1.74 -26.38 3.04
C TYR A 144 0.63 -27.41 3.34
N GLU A 145 -0.50 -27.33 2.67
CA GLU A 145 -1.59 -28.32 2.82
C GLU A 145 -1.16 -29.74 2.45
N THR A 146 -0.29 -29.88 1.44
CA THR A 146 0.26 -31.20 1.05
C THR A 146 1.28 -31.75 2.02
N LEU A 147 1.96 -30.90 2.79
CA LEU A 147 2.98 -31.31 3.78
C LEU A 147 2.36 -31.66 5.13
N LEU A 148 1.19 -31.14 5.43
CA LEU A 148 0.51 -31.33 6.70
C LEU A 148 -0.78 -32.11 6.43
N ASN A 149 -0.75 -33.43 6.70
CA ASN A 149 -1.90 -34.34 6.52
C ASN A 149 -3.14 -33.98 7.35
N ASP A 150 -3.08 -32.94 8.16
CA ASP A 150 -4.18 -32.45 9.00
C ASP A 150 -4.75 -31.13 8.43
N LYS A 151 -6.03 -30.84 8.74
CA LYS A 151 -6.65 -29.57 8.38
C LYS A 151 -6.01 -28.42 9.14
N VAL A 152 -4.98 -27.83 8.56
CA VAL A 152 -4.29 -26.68 9.08
C VAL A 152 -4.79 -25.44 8.34
N TYR A 153 -5.33 -24.48 9.07
CA TYR A 153 -5.68 -23.18 8.51
C TYR A 153 -4.43 -22.29 8.53
N THR A 154 -4.06 -21.78 7.37
CA THR A 154 -2.92 -20.87 7.23
C THR A 154 -3.43 -19.49 6.82
N TYR A 155 -2.96 -18.47 7.54
CA TYR A 155 -3.29 -17.08 7.26
C TYR A 155 -2.01 -16.29 7.01
N ILE A 156 -2.08 -15.41 6.03
CA ILE A 156 -1.07 -14.38 5.78
C ILE A 156 -1.78 -13.04 5.91
N THR A 157 -1.25 -12.13 6.73
CA THR A 157 -1.82 -10.81 6.95
C THR A 157 -0.82 -9.72 6.62
N ASP A 158 -1.31 -8.55 6.28
CA ASP A 158 -0.51 -7.32 6.18
C ASP A 158 -0.55 -6.47 7.46
N GLY A 159 -1.21 -6.99 8.51
CA GLY A 159 -1.45 -6.32 9.79
C GLY A 159 -2.83 -5.68 9.90
N GLU A 160 -3.51 -5.43 8.79
CA GLU A 160 -4.87 -4.87 8.76
C GLU A 160 -5.89 -5.89 8.23
N ARG A 161 -5.50 -6.68 7.22
CA ARG A 161 -6.37 -7.63 6.53
C ARG A 161 -5.69 -8.96 6.26
N VAL A 162 -6.51 -9.98 6.04
CA VAL A 162 -6.06 -11.29 5.55
C VAL A 162 -5.76 -11.16 4.05
N VAL A 163 -4.47 -11.21 3.69
CA VAL A 163 -4.00 -11.16 2.30
C VAL A 163 -3.80 -12.54 1.70
N GLY A 164 -3.92 -13.59 2.51
CA GLY A 164 -3.90 -14.99 2.09
C GLY A 164 -4.50 -15.90 3.15
N SER A 165 -5.28 -16.88 2.71
CA SER A 165 -5.87 -17.89 3.59
C SER A 165 -6.11 -19.19 2.82
N SER A 166 -5.91 -20.33 3.49
CA SER A 166 -6.37 -21.62 2.99
C SER A 166 -7.90 -21.72 2.94
N ALA A 167 -8.62 -20.86 3.67
CA ALA A 167 -10.05 -20.69 3.61
C ALA A 167 -10.41 -19.48 2.74
N ALA A 168 -10.88 -19.71 1.52
CA ALA A 168 -11.11 -18.67 0.53
C ALA A 168 -12.10 -17.59 0.98
N GLU A 169 -13.06 -17.95 1.81
CA GLU A 169 -14.07 -17.05 2.38
C GLU A 169 -13.49 -16.02 3.35
N GLN A 170 -12.27 -16.23 3.83
CA GLN A 170 -11.61 -15.34 4.78
C GLN A 170 -10.64 -14.35 4.13
N TRP A 171 -10.47 -14.42 2.83
CA TRP A 171 -9.69 -13.47 2.08
C TRP A 171 -10.25 -12.05 2.20
N ASN A 172 -9.36 -11.09 2.41
CA ASN A 172 -9.67 -9.66 2.53
C ASN A 172 -10.50 -9.28 3.78
N LEU A 173 -10.76 -10.23 4.70
CA LEU A 173 -11.37 -9.88 5.97
C LEU A 173 -10.42 -9.04 6.82
N PRO A 174 -10.94 -8.09 7.62
CA PRO A 174 -10.16 -7.45 8.67
C PRO A 174 -9.60 -8.48 9.64
N VAL A 175 -8.37 -8.27 10.11
CA VAL A 175 -7.67 -9.20 11.02
C VAL A 175 -8.46 -9.41 12.32
N ASP A 176 -9.12 -8.38 12.80
CA ASP A 176 -9.94 -8.40 13.99
C ASP A 176 -11.28 -9.15 13.85
N GLU A 177 -11.71 -9.42 12.62
CA GLU A 177 -12.88 -10.26 12.35
C GLU A 177 -12.55 -11.76 12.28
N VAL A 178 -11.25 -12.14 12.26
CA VAL A 178 -10.83 -13.53 12.23
C VAL A 178 -10.46 -14.01 13.64
N PRO A 179 -11.30 -14.86 14.30
CA PRO A 179 -11.11 -15.22 15.69
C PRO A 179 -9.76 -15.89 15.99
N LEU A 180 -9.25 -16.69 15.06
CA LEU A 180 -7.96 -17.38 15.20
C LEU A 180 -6.78 -16.38 15.19
N ILE A 181 -6.82 -15.36 14.35
CA ILE A 181 -5.77 -14.33 14.29
C ILE A 181 -5.82 -13.49 15.57
N ARG A 182 -7.02 -13.07 15.99
CA ARG A 182 -7.20 -12.32 17.24
C ARG A 182 -6.64 -13.07 18.46
N ALA A 183 -6.89 -14.38 18.53
CA ALA A 183 -6.38 -15.20 19.61
C ALA A 183 -4.84 -15.32 19.60
N LEU A 184 -4.23 -15.37 18.41
CA LEU A 184 -2.77 -15.38 18.25
C LEU A 184 -2.14 -14.02 18.60
N GLU A 185 -2.79 -12.92 18.26
CA GLU A 185 -2.32 -11.57 18.59
C GLU A 185 -2.39 -11.27 20.10
N SER A 186 -3.39 -11.83 20.77
CA SER A 186 -3.56 -11.72 22.22
C SER A 186 -2.54 -12.53 23.02
N SER A 187 -1.70 -13.34 22.36
CA SER A 187 -0.69 -14.16 23.02
C SER A 187 0.51 -13.31 23.47
N PRO A 188 0.95 -13.39 24.73
CA PRO A 188 1.91 -12.45 25.32
C PRO A 188 3.37 -12.63 24.91
N SER A 189 3.70 -13.44 23.92
CA SER A 189 5.10 -13.65 23.50
C SER A 189 5.28 -13.44 22.01
N PRO A 190 6.12 -12.46 21.59
CA PRO A 190 6.65 -12.42 20.25
C PRO A 190 7.65 -13.58 20.07
N GLY A 191 7.47 -14.36 19.03
CA GLY A 191 8.29 -15.53 18.72
C GLY A 191 7.43 -16.78 18.58
N SER A 192 7.89 -17.73 17.80
CA SER A 192 7.19 -18.97 17.45
C SER A 192 6.61 -19.71 18.68
N LYS A 193 5.42 -19.31 19.10
CA LYS A 193 4.66 -20.02 20.10
C LYS A 193 3.48 -20.70 19.43
N LEU A 194 3.48 -22.02 19.49
CA LEU A 194 2.31 -22.83 19.19
C LEU A 194 1.22 -22.49 20.22
N THR A 195 0.18 -21.78 19.77
CA THR A 195 -1.02 -21.53 20.58
C THR A 195 -2.07 -22.55 20.20
N GLN A 196 -2.47 -23.35 21.15
CA GLN A 196 -3.54 -24.34 20.96
C GLN A 196 -4.89 -23.72 21.29
N LEU A 197 -5.76 -23.59 20.29
CA LEU A 197 -7.15 -23.19 20.45
C LEU A 197 -8.05 -24.43 20.30
N ARG A 198 -8.87 -24.69 21.30
CA ARG A 198 -9.92 -25.72 21.23
C ARG A 198 -11.26 -25.06 21.02
N THR A 199 -11.81 -25.23 19.83
CA THR A 199 -13.24 -25.09 19.56
C THR A 199 -13.61 -26.28 18.72
N ASP A 200 -14.27 -27.29 19.29
CA ASP A 200 -14.71 -28.54 18.60
C ASP A 200 -13.62 -29.28 17.81
N GLY A 201 -12.38 -28.87 17.92
CA GLY A 201 -11.18 -29.39 17.29
C GLY A 201 -9.93 -28.76 17.90
N THR A 202 -8.79 -29.37 17.64
CA THR A 202 -7.49 -28.85 18.10
C THR A 202 -6.89 -28.04 16.99
N PHE A 203 -6.70 -26.74 17.23
CA PHE A 203 -6.01 -25.86 16.30
C PHE A 203 -4.63 -25.51 16.85
N PHE A 204 -3.61 -25.56 16.01
CA PHE A 204 -2.27 -25.13 16.32
C PHE A 204 -1.98 -23.88 15.50
N GLY A 205 -1.58 -22.80 16.16
CA GLY A 205 -1.14 -21.59 15.51
C GLY A 205 0.31 -21.31 15.85
N ALA A 206 1.12 -20.97 14.87
CA ALA A 206 2.45 -20.44 15.05
C ALA A 206 2.48 -18.98 14.57
N ARG A 207 3.05 -18.09 15.38
CA ARG A 207 3.34 -16.71 15.03
C ARG A 207 4.85 -16.54 14.94
N GLU A 208 5.37 -16.08 13.82
CA GLU A 208 6.73 -15.57 13.66
C GLU A 208 6.79 -14.07 13.91
#